data_40fb7d48c6cba96f523412211efa25a2
#
_entry.id   40fb7d48c6cba96f523412211efa25a2
#
_cell.length_a   1.000
_cell.length_b   1.000
_cell.length_c   1.000
_cell.angle_alpha   90.00
_cell.angle_beta   90.00
_cell.angle_gamma   90.00
#
_symmetry.space_group_name_H-M   'P 1'
#
loop_
_entity.id
_entity.type
_entity.pdbx_description
1 polymer ?
#
loop_
_entity_poly.entity_id
_entity_poly.type
_entity_poly.pdbx_seq_one_letter_code
_entity_poly.pdbx_strand_id
1 'polypeptide(L)'
;SLSGGVIPINGGIIIDLSRMNRILEVSIENRYARVQAGVVCDDLNRVLAKRGFVFPPDPASSTVSTIGGNVATNAGGIKGARYGTTRDYVLGLQVVLPTGEVMHTGSYTMKCVSGYDLAKLFIGAEGTLGIITEVTLKINPLPRHAMTAVATYGKLEDAGKAIFQTMTSGVIP
;
A
#
# COMPACT_ATOMS: atom_id res chain seq x y z
N SER A 1 2.51 -2.41 13.90
CA SER A 1 1.14 -2.95 13.78
C SER A 1 0.37 -2.76 15.07
N LEU A 2 -0.89 -2.36 14.99
CA LEU A 2 -1.76 -2.20 16.15
C LEU A 2 -2.09 -3.56 16.84
N SER A 3 -2.05 -4.66 16.09
CA SER A 3 -2.31 -6.02 16.60
C SER A 3 -1.17 -6.58 17.45
N GLY A 4 0.03 -5.98 17.41
CA GLY A 4 1.17 -6.43 18.18
C GLY A 4 1.75 -7.80 17.76
N GLY A 5 1.39 -8.29 16.56
CA GLY A 5 1.78 -9.63 16.08
C GLY A 5 3.30 -9.86 15.94
N VAL A 6 4.09 -8.79 16.01
CA VAL A 6 5.57 -8.87 15.98
C VAL A 6 6.20 -9.07 17.36
N ILE A 7 5.41 -9.06 18.43
CA ILE A 7 5.92 -9.21 19.81
C ILE A 7 6.08 -10.70 20.13
N PRO A 8 7.29 -11.21 20.38
CA PRO A 8 7.52 -12.62 20.64
C PRO A 8 7.25 -12.95 22.10
N ILE A 9 5.98 -13.12 22.50
CA ILE A 9 5.53 -13.31 23.88
C ILE A 9 6.19 -14.55 24.54
N ASN A 10 6.46 -15.58 23.74
CA ASN A 10 7.07 -16.85 24.19
C ASN A 10 8.52 -16.99 23.74
N GLY A 11 9.18 -15.87 23.42
CA GLY A 11 10.49 -15.90 22.76
C GLY A 11 10.36 -16.26 21.27
N GLY A 12 11.48 -16.24 20.53
CA GLY A 12 11.48 -16.54 19.11
C GLY A 12 12.52 -15.71 18.35
N ILE A 13 12.40 -15.70 17.01
CA ILE A 13 13.26 -14.94 16.11
C ILE A 13 12.48 -13.76 15.53
N ILE A 14 13.03 -12.56 15.70
CA ILE A 14 12.52 -11.35 15.05
C ILE A 14 13.35 -11.11 13.79
N ILE A 15 12.69 -11.00 12.65
CA ILE A 15 13.33 -10.66 11.37
C ILE A 15 13.04 -9.18 11.08
N ASP A 16 14.07 -8.34 11.19
CA ASP A 16 13.98 -6.92 10.86
C ASP A 16 14.38 -6.67 9.40
N LEU A 17 13.45 -6.14 8.62
CA LEU A 17 13.64 -5.82 7.20
C LEU A 17 13.99 -4.34 6.96
N SER A 18 14.21 -3.54 7.97
CA SER A 18 14.50 -2.09 7.85
C SER A 18 15.74 -1.80 6.98
N ARG A 19 16.70 -2.73 6.93
CA ARG A 19 17.90 -2.61 6.08
C ARG A 19 17.63 -2.90 4.60
N MET A 20 16.50 -3.51 4.26
CA MET A 20 16.05 -3.72 2.88
C MET A 20 15.22 -2.50 2.42
N ASN A 21 15.88 -1.34 2.28
CA ASN A 21 15.23 -0.04 2.10
C ASN A 21 15.55 0.64 0.76
N ARG A 22 15.93 -0.13 -0.25
CA ARG A 22 16.26 0.42 -1.57
C ARG A 22 15.03 0.51 -2.46
N ILE A 23 14.89 1.64 -3.15
CA ILE A 23 14.02 1.78 -4.32
C ILE A 23 14.82 1.22 -5.49
N LEU A 24 14.39 0.09 -6.02
CA LEU A 24 15.12 -0.68 -7.03
C LEU A 24 14.90 -0.11 -8.42
N GLU A 25 13.67 0.29 -8.71
CA GLU A 25 13.26 0.79 -10.03
C GLU A 25 12.05 1.70 -9.94
N VAL A 26 11.99 2.72 -10.77
CA VAL A 26 10.80 3.56 -10.99
C VAL A 26 10.63 3.74 -12.48
N SER A 27 9.64 3.06 -13.07
CA SER A 27 9.27 3.20 -14.48
C SER A 27 8.00 4.06 -14.59
N ILE A 28 8.20 5.28 -15.08
CA ILE A 28 7.11 6.25 -15.28
C ILE A 28 6.24 5.83 -16.47
N GLU A 29 6.87 5.36 -17.54
CA GLU A 29 6.21 4.92 -18.78
C GLU A 29 5.26 3.74 -18.49
N ASN A 30 5.69 2.81 -17.65
CA ASN A 30 4.93 1.62 -17.29
C ASN A 30 4.12 1.80 -16.00
N ARG A 31 4.24 2.96 -15.33
CA ARG A 31 3.52 3.34 -14.11
C ARG A 31 3.71 2.36 -12.95
N TYR A 32 4.92 1.89 -12.74
CA TYR A 32 5.24 1.07 -11.57
C TYR A 32 6.51 1.54 -10.86
N ALA A 33 6.61 1.16 -9.59
CA ALA A 33 7.84 1.24 -8.81
C ALA A 33 8.10 -0.12 -8.18
N ARG A 34 9.36 -0.59 -8.22
CA ARG A 34 9.82 -1.79 -7.52
C ARG A 34 10.71 -1.39 -6.37
N VAL A 35 10.35 -1.83 -5.19
CA VAL A 35 11.00 -1.42 -3.93
C VAL A 35 11.22 -2.61 -3.01
N GLN A 36 12.21 -2.50 -2.15
CA GLN A 36 12.40 -3.44 -1.05
C GLN A 36 11.41 -3.18 0.09
N ALA A 37 11.11 -4.19 0.87
CA ALA A 37 10.05 -4.17 1.89
C ALA A 37 10.23 -3.12 2.98
N GLY A 38 11.48 -2.77 3.34
CA GLY A 38 11.81 -1.78 4.36
C GLY A 38 11.79 -0.32 3.89
N VAL A 39 11.44 -0.05 2.62
CA VAL A 39 11.28 1.35 2.15
C VAL A 39 10.12 2.01 2.88
N VAL A 40 10.34 3.17 3.48
CA VAL A 40 9.30 3.95 4.16
C VAL A 40 8.36 4.58 3.12
N CYS A 41 7.06 4.58 3.41
CA CYS A 41 6.01 5.05 2.50
C CYS A 41 6.25 6.49 2.04
N ASP A 42 6.53 7.40 2.96
CA ASP A 42 6.80 8.81 2.63
C ASP A 42 8.11 9.01 1.85
N ASP A 43 9.13 8.17 2.08
CA ASP A 43 10.38 8.25 1.32
C ASP A 43 10.15 7.85 -0.14
N LEU A 44 9.35 6.81 -0.39
CA LEU A 44 8.92 6.45 -1.73
C LEU A 44 8.18 7.61 -2.39
N ASN A 45 7.16 8.16 -1.70
CA ASN A 45 6.36 9.25 -2.23
C ASN A 45 7.17 10.52 -2.50
N ARG A 46 8.19 10.81 -1.68
CA ARG A 46 9.12 11.93 -1.92
C ARG A 46 9.92 11.76 -3.22
N VAL A 47 10.33 10.53 -3.54
CA VAL A 47 11.03 10.21 -4.80
C VAL A 47 10.08 10.28 -5.99
N LEU A 48 8.86 9.73 -5.86
CA LEU A 48 7.86 9.73 -6.92
C LEU A 48 7.36 11.13 -7.25
N ALA A 49 7.15 11.99 -6.24
CA ALA A 49 6.68 13.36 -6.41
C ALA A 49 7.60 14.21 -7.29
N LYS A 50 8.92 14.00 -7.21
CA LYS A 50 9.90 14.67 -8.08
C LYS A 50 9.71 14.33 -9.56
N ARG A 51 8.99 13.24 -9.85
CA ARG A 51 8.68 12.76 -11.21
C ARG A 51 7.20 12.96 -11.57
N GLY A 52 6.42 13.67 -10.73
CA GLY A 52 5.00 13.93 -10.94
C GLY A 52 4.09 12.71 -10.68
N PHE A 53 4.54 11.78 -9.84
CA PHE A 53 3.80 10.56 -9.49
C PHE A 53 3.64 10.39 -7.97
N VAL A 54 2.74 9.49 -7.58
CA VAL A 54 2.44 9.16 -6.19
C VAL A 54 2.03 7.69 -6.04
N PHE A 55 2.34 7.10 -4.90
CA PHE A 55 1.72 5.88 -4.40
C PHE A 55 0.56 6.31 -3.49
N PRO A 56 -0.71 6.11 -3.92
CA PRO A 56 -1.87 6.75 -3.29
C PRO A 56 -2.26 6.29 -1.90
N PRO A 57 -2.07 5.01 -1.48
CA PRO A 57 -2.38 4.61 -0.11
C PRO A 57 -1.65 5.48 0.91
N ASP A 58 -2.42 6.01 1.88
CA ASP A 58 -1.96 7.07 2.79
C ASP A 58 -2.28 6.70 4.25
N PRO A 59 -1.61 5.68 4.80
CA PRO A 59 -1.81 5.32 6.19
C PRO A 59 -1.36 6.45 7.12
N ALA A 60 -2.05 6.64 8.24
CA ALA A 60 -1.71 7.67 9.23
C ALA A 60 -0.25 7.54 9.74
N SER A 61 0.34 6.36 9.62
CA SER A 61 1.73 6.06 9.98
C SER A 61 2.72 6.18 8.80
N SER A 62 2.36 6.83 7.70
CA SER A 62 3.16 6.87 6.45
C SER A 62 4.62 7.33 6.65
N THR A 63 4.87 8.15 7.66
CA THR A 63 6.20 8.67 8.02
C THR A 63 7.15 7.58 8.57
N VAL A 64 6.61 6.48 9.07
CA VAL A 64 7.38 5.37 9.68
C VAL A 64 7.00 3.99 9.12
N SER A 65 5.80 3.85 8.52
CA SER A 65 5.36 2.58 7.96
C SER A 65 6.17 2.22 6.71
N THR A 66 6.57 0.96 6.63
CA THR A 66 7.30 0.44 5.47
C THR A 66 6.35 -0.15 4.44
N ILE A 67 6.77 -0.18 3.18
CA ILE A 67 5.97 -0.74 2.08
C ILE A 67 5.64 -2.22 2.35
N GLY A 68 6.61 -3.02 2.83
CA GLY A 68 6.35 -4.42 3.20
C GLY A 68 5.34 -4.55 4.34
N GLY A 69 5.40 -3.66 5.35
CA GLY A 69 4.43 -3.59 6.43
C GLY A 69 3.04 -3.21 5.93
N ASN A 70 2.95 -2.21 5.04
CA ASN A 70 1.68 -1.81 4.42
C ASN A 70 1.06 -2.95 3.61
N VAL A 71 1.87 -3.75 2.90
CA VAL A 71 1.40 -4.94 2.18
C VAL A 71 0.95 -6.01 3.16
N ALA A 72 1.75 -6.32 4.18
CA ALA A 72 1.44 -7.37 5.15
C ALA A 72 0.13 -7.12 5.91
N THR A 73 -0.21 -5.86 6.19
CA THR A 73 -1.45 -5.48 6.88
C THR A 73 -2.57 -5.02 5.94
N ASN A 74 -2.32 -4.97 4.64
CA ASN A 74 -3.21 -4.33 3.66
C ASN A 74 -3.62 -2.92 4.11
N ALA A 75 -2.63 -2.08 4.42
CA ALA A 75 -2.86 -0.76 4.98
C ALA A 75 -3.72 0.11 4.05
N GLY A 76 -4.71 0.76 4.63
CA GLY A 76 -5.53 1.80 3.99
C GLY A 76 -5.05 3.19 4.41
N GLY A 77 -5.99 4.15 4.43
CA GLY A 77 -5.75 5.52 4.88
C GLY A 77 -6.94 6.42 4.60
N ILE A 78 -6.81 7.70 4.89
CA ILE A 78 -7.91 8.67 4.74
C ILE A 78 -8.37 8.83 3.28
N LYS A 79 -7.49 8.56 2.32
CA LYS A 79 -7.81 8.61 0.88
C LYS A 79 -8.43 7.30 0.36
N GLY A 80 -8.73 6.35 1.25
CA GLY A 80 -9.20 5.01 0.87
C GLY A 80 -10.53 4.99 0.12
N ALA A 81 -11.43 5.94 0.38
CA ALA A 81 -12.71 6.05 -0.33
C ALA A 81 -12.51 6.25 -1.84
N ARG A 82 -11.50 7.01 -2.24
CA ARG A 82 -11.17 7.29 -3.63
C ARG A 82 -10.19 6.29 -4.23
N TYR A 83 -9.15 5.95 -3.48
CA TYR A 83 -8.00 5.24 -4.04
C TYR A 83 -7.93 3.77 -3.61
N GLY A 84 -8.78 3.32 -2.68
CA GLY A 84 -8.71 1.97 -2.16
C GLY A 84 -7.58 1.80 -1.13
N THR A 85 -7.05 0.59 -1.06
CA THR A 85 -6.03 0.18 -0.08
C THR A 85 -4.73 -0.24 -0.77
N THR A 86 -3.73 -0.67 -0.01
CA THR A 86 -2.48 -1.19 -0.54
C THR A 86 -2.69 -2.33 -1.54
N ARG A 87 -3.71 -3.20 -1.31
CA ARG A 87 -4.09 -4.31 -2.21
C ARG A 87 -4.35 -3.87 -3.65
N ASP A 88 -4.89 -2.69 -3.85
CA ASP A 88 -5.28 -2.18 -5.16
C ASP A 88 -4.07 -1.68 -5.97
N TYR A 89 -2.91 -1.58 -5.33
CA TYR A 89 -1.68 -1.06 -5.91
C TYR A 89 -0.56 -2.08 -6.05
N VAL A 90 -0.65 -3.24 -5.40
CA VAL A 90 0.36 -4.28 -5.54
C VAL A 90 0.17 -5.01 -6.87
N LEU A 91 1.19 -4.97 -7.71
CA LEU A 91 1.26 -5.68 -8.99
C LEU A 91 1.98 -7.01 -8.86
N GLY A 92 3.00 -7.09 -8.01
CA GLY A 92 3.79 -8.30 -7.79
C GLY A 92 4.60 -8.25 -6.50
N LEU A 93 5.02 -9.42 -6.06
CA LEU A 93 5.78 -9.61 -4.83
C LEU A 93 6.95 -10.56 -5.06
N GLN A 94 8.03 -10.34 -4.34
CA GLN A 94 9.02 -11.36 -4.02
C GLN A 94 8.82 -11.76 -2.56
N VAL A 95 8.69 -13.05 -2.32
CA VAL A 95 8.40 -13.62 -1.00
C VAL A 95 9.34 -14.76 -0.71
N VAL A 96 9.91 -14.81 0.49
CA VAL A 96 10.61 -15.96 1.02
C VAL A 96 9.63 -16.84 1.77
N LEU A 97 9.44 -18.06 1.31
CA LEU A 97 8.55 -19.05 1.91
C LEU A 97 9.15 -19.66 3.18
N PRO A 98 8.35 -20.33 4.04
CA PRO A 98 8.87 -21.04 5.22
C PRO A 98 9.91 -22.12 4.90
N THR A 99 9.94 -22.63 3.67
CA THR A 99 10.95 -23.57 3.16
C THR A 99 12.30 -22.92 2.89
N GLY A 100 12.39 -21.57 2.87
CA GLY A 100 13.55 -20.79 2.45
C GLY A 100 13.58 -20.51 0.95
N GLU A 101 12.63 -21.03 0.18
CA GLU A 101 12.54 -20.78 -1.26
C GLU A 101 12.08 -19.35 -1.53
N VAL A 102 12.67 -18.72 -2.56
CA VAL A 102 12.27 -17.39 -3.03
C VAL A 102 11.24 -17.54 -4.15
N MET A 103 10.05 -17.05 -3.91
CA MET A 103 8.96 -17.05 -4.88
C MET A 103 8.70 -15.64 -5.42
N HIS A 104 8.44 -15.56 -6.72
CA HIS A 104 7.94 -14.34 -7.36
C HIS A 104 6.51 -14.56 -7.80
N THR A 105 5.64 -13.57 -7.54
CA THR A 105 4.24 -13.64 -7.93
C THR A 105 3.76 -12.29 -8.45
N GLY A 106 2.71 -12.32 -9.28
CA GLY A 106 2.16 -11.15 -9.94
C GLY A 106 2.87 -10.80 -11.24
N SER A 107 2.80 -9.53 -11.64
CA SER A 107 3.38 -9.05 -12.90
C SER A 107 3.91 -7.62 -12.75
N TYR A 108 4.56 -7.11 -13.82
CA TYR A 108 4.95 -5.70 -13.93
C TYR A 108 3.91 -4.88 -14.70
N THR A 109 2.83 -5.50 -15.17
CA THR A 109 1.80 -4.86 -15.98
C THR A 109 0.51 -4.67 -15.19
N MET A 110 -0.19 -3.57 -15.45
CA MET A 110 -1.48 -3.28 -14.80
C MET A 110 -2.58 -4.27 -15.19
N LYS A 111 -2.47 -4.93 -16.36
CA LYS A 111 -3.38 -5.97 -16.79
C LYS A 111 -2.65 -7.29 -16.86
N CYS A 112 -3.04 -8.22 -16.00
CA CYS A 112 -2.61 -9.61 -16.03
C CYS A 112 -3.85 -10.49 -15.84
N VAL A 113 -4.08 -11.41 -16.77
CA VAL A 113 -5.24 -12.33 -16.74
C VAL A 113 -4.82 -13.80 -16.69
N SER A 114 -3.51 -14.05 -16.53
CA SER A 114 -2.94 -15.40 -16.55
C SER A 114 -2.78 -15.94 -15.14
N GLY A 115 -3.35 -17.10 -14.88
CA GLY A 115 -3.20 -17.85 -13.64
C GLY A 115 -3.92 -17.23 -12.43
N TYR A 116 -3.58 -17.75 -11.26
CA TYR A 116 -4.09 -17.22 -9.99
C TYR A 116 -3.36 -15.96 -9.57
N ASP A 117 -4.08 -15.01 -8.96
CA ASP A 117 -3.49 -13.83 -8.35
C ASP A 117 -2.94 -14.16 -6.95
N LEU A 118 -1.79 -14.84 -6.94
CA LEU A 118 -1.14 -15.23 -5.69
C LEU A 118 -0.61 -14.02 -4.90
N ALA A 119 -0.33 -12.89 -5.55
CA ALA A 119 0.08 -11.67 -4.84
C ALA A 119 -0.99 -11.27 -3.82
N LYS A 120 -2.26 -11.37 -4.19
CA LYS A 120 -3.38 -11.02 -3.32
C LYS A 120 -3.56 -11.94 -2.10
N LEU A 121 -3.00 -13.14 -2.15
CA LEU A 121 -3.00 -14.06 -1.01
C LEU A 121 -2.08 -13.56 0.12
N PHE A 122 -0.90 -13.02 -0.24
CA PHE A 122 0.08 -12.52 0.73
C PHE A 122 -0.28 -11.14 1.30
N ILE A 123 -1.15 -10.38 0.61
CA ILE A 123 -1.56 -9.05 1.07
C ILE A 123 -2.56 -9.18 2.21
N GLY A 124 -2.19 -8.67 3.38
CA GLY A 124 -2.98 -8.80 4.61
C GLY A 124 -2.74 -10.12 5.35
N ALA A 125 -1.74 -10.92 4.94
CA ALA A 125 -1.39 -12.17 5.60
C ALA A 125 -0.56 -11.97 6.89
N GLU A 126 -0.10 -10.75 7.17
CA GLU A 126 0.69 -10.37 8.37
C GLU A 126 1.91 -11.29 8.62
N GLY A 127 2.58 -11.74 7.55
CA GLY A 127 3.76 -12.61 7.62
C GLY A 127 3.47 -14.09 7.84
N THR A 128 2.22 -14.51 7.97
CA THR A 128 1.86 -15.92 8.27
C THR A 128 2.11 -16.89 7.11
N LEU A 129 2.24 -16.38 5.87
CA LEU A 129 2.46 -17.20 4.67
C LEU A 129 3.88 -17.10 4.12
N GLY A 130 4.64 -16.10 4.53
CA GLY A 130 6.01 -15.87 4.07
C GLY A 130 6.47 -14.45 4.33
N ILE A 131 7.76 -14.19 4.08
CA ILE A 131 8.41 -12.91 4.31
C ILE A 131 8.49 -12.14 2.99
N ILE A 132 7.79 -11.02 2.89
CA ILE A 132 7.82 -10.15 1.72
C ILE A 132 9.14 -9.38 1.72
N THR A 133 9.92 -9.51 0.65
CA THR A 133 11.25 -8.86 0.50
C THR A 133 11.24 -7.75 -0.53
N GLU A 134 10.50 -7.91 -1.64
CA GLU A 134 10.34 -6.88 -2.66
C GLU A 134 8.87 -6.75 -3.07
N VAL A 135 8.49 -5.53 -3.43
CA VAL A 135 7.14 -5.20 -3.87
C VAL A 135 7.20 -4.40 -5.16
N THR A 136 6.40 -4.82 -6.15
CA THR A 136 6.13 -4.04 -7.35
C THR A 136 4.78 -3.35 -7.16
N LEU A 137 4.80 -2.03 -7.20
CA LEU A 137 3.66 -1.16 -6.92
C LEU A 137 3.21 -0.42 -8.18
N LYS A 138 1.93 -0.38 -8.43
CA LYS A 138 1.33 0.60 -9.33
C LYS A 138 1.47 2.00 -8.75
N ILE A 139 1.82 2.97 -9.59
CA ILE A 139 1.89 4.39 -9.23
C ILE A 139 0.96 5.21 -10.11
N ASN A 140 0.40 6.27 -9.55
CA ASN A 140 -0.51 7.15 -10.25
C ASN A 140 0.14 8.51 -10.50
N PRO A 141 -0.26 9.25 -11.57
CA PRO A 141 0.08 10.66 -11.71
C PRO A 141 -0.36 11.45 -10.47
N LEU A 142 0.50 12.37 -10.03
CA LEU A 142 0.17 13.27 -8.93
C LEU A 142 -0.98 14.20 -9.36
N PRO A 143 -2.04 14.37 -8.56
CA PRO A 143 -3.11 15.31 -8.85
C PRO A 143 -2.55 16.74 -9.03
N ARG A 144 -2.97 17.42 -10.09
CA ARG A 144 -2.51 18.79 -10.37
C ARG A 144 -3.01 19.81 -9.36
N HIS A 145 -4.20 19.57 -8.82
CA HIS A 145 -4.85 20.43 -7.84
C HIS A 145 -5.52 19.59 -6.77
N ALA A 146 -5.48 20.07 -5.54
CA ALA A 146 -6.26 19.56 -4.42
C ALA A 146 -6.95 20.73 -3.74
N MET A 147 -8.22 20.52 -3.35
CA MET A 147 -8.98 21.49 -2.57
C MET A 147 -9.51 20.79 -1.33
N THR A 148 -9.53 21.51 -0.22
CA THR A 148 -10.09 21.03 1.03
C THR A 148 -11.33 21.87 1.36
N ALA A 149 -12.43 21.21 1.69
CA ALA A 149 -13.64 21.85 2.17
C ALA A 149 -14.00 21.31 3.57
N VAL A 150 -14.52 22.18 4.41
CA VAL A 150 -15.06 21.82 5.73
C VAL A 150 -16.53 22.17 5.75
N ALA A 151 -17.36 21.21 6.14
CA ALA A 151 -18.79 21.41 6.32
C ALA A 151 -19.18 21.05 7.77
N THR A 152 -19.97 21.92 8.40
CA THR A 152 -20.46 21.72 9.76
C THR A 152 -21.97 21.49 9.75
N TYR A 153 -22.45 20.57 10.57
CA TYR A 153 -23.85 20.17 10.63
C TYR A 153 -24.36 20.25 12.07
N GLY A 154 -25.62 20.69 12.22
CA GLY A 154 -26.26 20.74 13.53
C GLY A 154 -26.73 19.38 14.05
N LYS A 155 -26.88 18.38 13.17
CA LYS A 155 -27.31 17.02 13.49
C LYS A 155 -26.46 15.99 12.77
N LEU A 156 -26.20 14.85 13.42
CA LEU A 156 -25.43 13.74 12.87
C LEU A 156 -26.10 13.14 11.62
N GLU A 157 -27.42 13.07 11.61
CA GLU A 157 -28.19 12.54 10.48
C GLU A 157 -27.98 13.35 9.20
N ASP A 158 -27.86 14.68 9.31
CA ASP A 158 -27.64 15.56 8.17
C ASP A 158 -26.22 15.39 7.62
N ALA A 159 -25.23 15.21 8.49
CA ALA A 159 -23.87 14.85 8.08
C ALA A 159 -23.85 13.51 7.32
N GLY A 160 -24.54 12.48 7.83
CA GLY A 160 -24.67 11.18 7.17
C GLY A 160 -25.31 11.26 5.79
N LYS A 161 -26.40 12.05 5.65
CA LYS A 161 -27.05 12.30 4.36
C LYS A 161 -26.12 13.00 3.37
N ALA A 162 -25.37 14.02 3.83
CA ALA A 162 -24.45 14.76 2.98
C ALA A 162 -23.32 13.86 2.46
N ILE A 163 -22.75 12.99 3.32
CA ILE A 163 -21.75 11.99 2.90
C ILE A 163 -22.35 11.06 1.83
N PHE A 164 -23.53 10.49 2.08
CA PHE A 164 -24.19 9.61 1.13
C PHE A 164 -24.44 10.31 -0.22
N GLN A 165 -24.96 11.53 -0.21
CA GLN A 165 -25.19 12.31 -1.42
C GLN A 165 -23.90 12.61 -2.18
N THR A 166 -22.83 12.97 -1.47
CA THR A 166 -21.51 13.20 -2.07
C THR A 166 -20.98 11.95 -2.76
N MET A 167 -21.02 10.81 -2.08
CA MET A 167 -20.52 9.54 -2.63
C MET A 167 -21.34 9.05 -3.84
N THR A 168 -22.64 9.36 -3.87
CA THR A 168 -23.54 8.96 -4.97
C THR A 168 -23.58 9.94 -6.12
N SER A 169 -23.05 11.16 -5.96
CA SER A 169 -23.01 12.19 -7.02
C SER A 169 -22.04 11.90 -8.17
N GLY A 170 -21.22 10.84 -8.04
CA GLY A 170 -20.14 10.50 -8.98
C GLY A 170 -18.84 11.27 -8.74
N VAL A 171 -18.79 12.13 -7.75
CA VAL A 171 -17.57 12.82 -7.28
C VAL A 171 -17.14 12.15 -5.97
N ILE A 172 -16.09 11.32 -6.05
CA ILE A 172 -15.49 10.71 -4.87
C ILE A 172 -14.33 11.61 -4.41
N PRO A 173 -14.46 12.25 -3.22
CA PRO A 173 -13.46 13.17 -2.70
C PRO A 173 -12.13 12.48 -2.33
#